data_5d7631b0636dac40720d649b38d2c566
#
_entry.id   5d7631b0636dac40720d649b38d2c566
#
_cell.length_a   1.000
_cell.length_b   1.000
_cell.length_c   1.000
_cell.angle_alpha   90.00
_cell.angle_beta   90.00
_cell.angle_gamma   90.00
#
_symmetry.space_group_name_H-M   'P 1'
#
loop_
_entity.id
_entity.type
_entity.pdbx_description
1 polymer ?
#
loop_
_entity_poly.entity_id
_entity_poly.type
_entity_poly.pdbx_seq_one_letter_code
_entity_poly.pdbx_strand_id
1 'polypeptide(L)'
;MNPATRISPRYLLQFGESAGYLDFARFGPPSHAVLETTANLLHESTTAGPDTVDQLLRQEIRARAAVARLCGTDTDHTVLLPNTSLGLFQAAFNFGGEVLVSASEFPANTYPWARAEQAGRRVVRRLPGGYATPEAIEAGLTDDITAVSVSAVDFRTGYRADLAALREVVGDRLLVVDGIQGFGVTEEPWQVADILVVGGQKWLRAGWGTAFAVLSDRALERMDPVLSGWSGARDPGLFDDEIHPPDQSASAWSLTHLSPITAGGFAVALELVEEAGPAAIAAGIAERIGEFSDVLAGFDAEIVSAVDRRAGILAFTMPGHSAESVGAALSAAGISATVRPEHVRLSPHASTPPAAADLLRSALGTLRRPRTASPPPTATHDVLTALIPAVPSLAAMLGPGTEVLLHDLSKLPDSIIAIAGEVTGRSPGGPITDLLLSLVRRNTTQDLTNYRTHGPDGRPIRSSTLFLHDTHGVAIGCLCINRLDTAAHTTTDGQPMESFAADVDSLQRFLVDRAVGKVGIPADLMKKTHKAAVVRELDQAGFFLIKDAVDHLAGRLDVTRYTIYNYLNEIRA
;
A
#
# COMPACT_ATOMS: atom_id res chain seq x y z
N MET A 1 13.42 10.33 32.74
CA MET A 1 12.82 9.10 32.23
C MET A 1 12.84 8.02 33.30
N ASN A 2 11.71 7.41 33.57
CA ASN A 2 11.60 6.30 34.49
C ASN A 2 12.39 5.10 33.91
N PRO A 3 13.29 4.42 34.66
CA PRO A 3 14.06 3.29 34.16
C PRO A 3 13.20 2.13 33.63
N ALA A 4 11.94 2.05 34.01
CA ALA A 4 10.99 1.05 33.53
C ALA A 4 10.50 1.26 32.07
N THR A 5 10.80 2.40 31.42
CA THR A 5 10.37 2.74 30.05
C THR A 5 11.49 2.65 29.01
N ARG A 6 12.69 2.18 29.39
CA ARG A 6 13.80 2.04 28.44
C ARG A 6 13.84 0.64 27.86
N ILE A 7 13.77 0.57 26.52
CA ILE A 7 13.84 -0.71 25.81
C ILE A 7 15.18 -1.42 26.07
N SER A 8 15.14 -2.72 26.29
CA SER A 8 16.32 -3.53 26.58
C SER A 8 17.24 -3.65 25.35
N PRO A 9 18.58 -3.48 25.51
CA PRO A 9 19.53 -3.77 24.44
C PRO A 9 19.40 -5.20 23.88
N ARG A 10 19.07 -6.18 24.74
CA ARG A 10 18.84 -7.57 24.33
C ARG A 10 17.68 -7.70 23.34
N TYR A 11 16.60 -6.95 23.54
CA TYR A 11 15.49 -6.88 22.61
C TYR A 11 15.94 -6.29 21.27
N LEU A 12 16.66 -5.17 21.28
CA LEU A 12 17.13 -4.50 20.05
C LEU A 12 18.06 -5.40 19.22
N LEU A 13 18.89 -6.21 19.84
CA LEU A 13 19.81 -7.15 19.18
C LEU A 13 19.07 -8.31 18.46
N GLN A 14 17.78 -8.49 18.71
CA GLN A 14 16.97 -9.49 18.02
C GLN A 14 16.66 -9.12 16.57
N PHE A 15 16.97 -7.91 16.12
CA PHE A 15 16.49 -7.39 14.85
C PHE A 15 17.63 -6.88 13.98
N GLY A 16 17.57 -7.21 12.68
CA GLY A 16 18.63 -6.90 11.72
C GLY A 16 18.17 -6.12 10.50
N GLU A 17 16.99 -5.47 10.54
CA GLU A 17 16.51 -4.65 9.45
C GLU A 17 17.38 -3.41 9.23
N SER A 18 17.44 -2.92 7.98
CA SER A 18 18.19 -1.71 7.63
C SER A 18 17.61 -0.47 8.33
N ALA A 19 18.44 0.54 8.56
CA ALA A 19 18.00 1.82 9.14
C ALA A 19 16.91 2.50 8.30
N GLY A 20 16.86 2.25 7.00
CA GLY A 20 15.83 2.78 6.10
C GLY A 20 14.52 2.00 6.10
N TYR A 21 14.37 0.91 6.86
CA TYR A 21 13.12 0.19 6.90
C TYR A 21 12.10 0.89 7.81
N LEU A 22 11.15 1.62 7.24
CA LEU A 22 10.15 2.45 7.93
C LEU A 22 8.71 2.08 7.53
N ASP A 23 8.42 0.78 7.29
CA ASP A 23 7.10 0.32 6.84
C ASP A 23 6.53 -0.83 7.70
N PHE A 24 6.73 -0.76 9.03
CA PHE A 24 6.22 -1.76 9.98
C PHE A 24 4.69 -1.86 10.01
N ALA A 25 3.98 -0.80 9.69
CA ALA A 25 2.52 -0.84 9.56
C ALA A 25 2.05 -1.70 8.36
N ARG A 26 2.94 -2.11 7.46
CA ARG A 26 2.68 -3.06 6.37
C ARG A 26 3.19 -4.46 6.74
N PHE A 27 4.44 -4.56 7.20
CA PHE A 27 5.07 -5.80 7.60
C PHE A 27 6.18 -5.53 8.62
N GLY A 28 6.30 -6.37 9.64
CA GLY A 28 7.40 -6.35 10.61
C GLY A 28 8.35 -7.52 10.35
N PRO A 29 9.61 -7.27 9.94
CA PRO A 29 10.61 -8.34 9.79
C PRO A 29 10.73 -9.15 11.08
N PRO A 30 10.65 -10.49 11.04
CA PRO A 30 10.75 -11.33 12.23
C PRO A 30 12.09 -11.18 12.97
N SER A 31 12.10 -11.48 14.27
CA SER A 31 13.31 -11.51 15.07
C SER A 31 14.19 -12.73 14.76
N HIS A 32 15.48 -12.66 15.16
CA HIS A 32 16.38 -13.82 15.09
C HIS A 32 15.82 -15.01 15.87
N ALA A 33 15.25 -14.79 17.05
CA ALA A 33 14.65 -15.85 17.87
C ALA A 33 13.43 -16.51 17.18
N VAL A 34 12.61 -15.74 16.47
CA VAL A 34 11.49 -16.29 15.67
C VAL A 34 12.03 -17.16 14.54
N LEU A 35 13.05 -16.69 13.81
CA LEU A 35 13.69 -17.44 12.73
C LEU A 35 14.28 -18.75 13.25
N GLU A 36 15.07 -18.69 14.32
CA GLU A 36 15.74 -19.85 14.92
C GLU A 36 14.71 -20.89 15.41
N THR A 37 13.69 -20.45 16.17
CA THR A 37 12.64 -21.36 16.66
C THR A 37 11.89 -22.02 15.51
N THR A 38 11.53 -21.29 14.48
CA THR A 38 10.83 -21.83 13.30
C THR A 38 11.70 -22.87 12.57
N ALA A 39 12.98 -22.56 12.39
CA ALA A 39 13.94 -23.47 11.74
C ALA A 39 14.15 -24.75 12.56
N ASN A 40 14.28 -24.65 13.89
CA ASN A 40 14.48 -25.79 14.78
C ASN A 40 13.25 -26.71 14.80
N LEU A 41 12.05 -26.16 14.93
CA LEU A 41 10.80 -26.95 14.89
C LEU A 41 10.60 -27.66 13.54
N LEU A 42 10.96 -26.98 12.45
CA LEU A 42 10.94 -27.59 11.13
C LEU A 42 11.96 -28.73 11.02
N HIS A 43 13.17 -28.53 11.54
CA HIS A 43 14.22 -29.56 11.57
C HIS A 43 13.80 -30.76 12.43
N GLU A 44 13.30 -30.53 13.64
CA GLU A 44 12.80 -31.58 14.54
C GLU A 44 11.70 -32.41 13.89
N SER A 45 10.82 -31.79 13.10
CA SER A 45 9.77 -32.51 12.39
C SER A 45 10.28 -33.51 11.33
N THR A 46 11.54 -33.34 10.87
CA THR A 46 12.15 -34.28 9.90
C THR A 46 12.60 -35.61 10.52
N THR A 47 12.77 -35.64 11.84
CA THR A 47 13.19 -36.82 12.62
C THR A 47 12.05 -37.31 13.53
N ALA A 48 10.81 -37.24 13.04
CA ALA A 48 9.63 -37.55 13.80
C ALA A 48 9.68 -38.95 14.47
N GLY A 49 9.38 -38.96 15.76
CA GLY A 49 9.26 -40.15 16.61
C GLY A 49 7.88 -40.21 17.29
N PRO A 50 7.66 -41.17 18.25
CA PRO A 50 6.36 -41.39 18.86
C PRO A 50 5.69 -40.16 19.47
N ASP A 51 6.48 -39.27 20.11
CA ASP A 51 5.95 -38.09 20.83
C ASP A 51 6.03 -36.79 20.04
N THR A 52 6.45 -36.86 18.79
CA THR A 52 6.75 -35.61 17.99
C THR A 52 5.51 -34.74 17.81
N VAL A 53 4.35 -35.36 17.50
CA VAL A 53 3.11 -34.61 17.27
C VAL A 53 2.69 -33.88 18.54
N ASP A 54 2.70 -34.54 19.68
CA ASP A 54 2.31 -33.96 20.97
C ASP A 54 3.26 -32.83 21.38
N GLN A 55 4.57 -32.98 21.13
CA GLN A 55 5.55 -31.95 21.40
C GLN A 55 5.34 -30.71 20.50
N LEU A 56 5.04 -30.93 19.22
CA LEU A 56 4.73 -29.84 18.29
C LEU A 56 3.44 -29.11 18.69
N LEU A 57 2.38 -29.83 19.04
CA LEU A 57 1.10 -29.22 19.46
C LEU A 57 1.22 -28.37 20.74
N ARG A 58 2.22 -28.62 21.61
CA ARG A 58 2.50 -27.76 22.76
C ARG A 58 2.84 -26.32 22.39
N GLN A 59 3.29 -26.07 21.15
CA GLN A 59 3.59 -24.70 20.69
C GLN A 59 2.31 -23.84 20.59
N GLU A 60 1.18 -24.44 20.22
CA GLU A 60 -0.11 -23.74 20.22
C GLU A 60 -0.52 -23.35 21.65
N ILE A 61 -0.39 -24.29 22.61
CA ILE A 61 -0.66 -24.03 24.02
C ILE A 61 0.23 -22.88 24.54
N ARG A 62 1.53 -22.91 24.22
CA ARG A 62 2.50 -21.88 24.59
C ARG A 62 2.11 -20.50 24.04
N ALA A 63 1.74 -20.42 22.77
CA ALA A 63 1.33 -19.17 22.14
C ALA A 63 0.04 -18.63 22.75
N ARG A 64 -0.97 -19.47 23.00
CA ARG A 64 -2.23 -19.09 23.68
C ARG A 64 -1.94 -18.54 25.08
N ALA A 65 -1.07 -19.20 25.85
CA ALA A 65 -0.70 -18.74 27.17
C ALA A 65 0.00 -17.38 27.15
N ALA A 66 0.85 -17.10 26.14
CA ALA A 66 1.49 -15.81 25.96
C ALA A 66 0.46 -14.71 25.61
N VAL A 67 -0.52 -15.00 24.72
CA VAL A 67 -1.63 -14.09 24.44
C VAL A 67 -2.41 -13.77 25.72
N ALA A 68 -2.79 -14.79 26.47
CA ALA A 68 -3.55 -14.65 27.72
C ALA A 68 -2.84 -13.71 28.71
N ARG A 69 -1.53 -13.88 28.91
CA ARG A 69 -0.74 -12.99 29.80
C ARG A 69 -0.69 -11.56 29.28
N LEU A 70 -0.43 -11.36 27.99
CA LEU A 70 -0.37 -10.02 27.39
C LEU A 70 -1.71 -9.27 27.40
N CYS A 71 -2.83 -10.02 27.34
CA CYS A 71 -4.18 -9.46 27.37
C CYS A 71 -4.78 -9.40 28.80
N GLY A 72 -4.12 -9.96 29.80
CA GLY A 72 -4.63 -10.02 31.18
C GLY A 72 -5.87 -10.93 31.32
N THR A 73 -5.91 -12.03 30.59
CA THR A 73 -6.99 -13.02 30.58
C THR A 73 -6.43 -14.44 30.71
N ASP A 74 -7.24 -15.45 30.45
CA ASP A 74 -6.84 -16.86 30.45
C ASP A 74 -6.92 -17.50 29.05
N THR A 75 -6.57 -18.78 28.97
CA THR A 75 -6.55 -19.52 27.69
C THR A 75 -7.94 -19.85 27.17
N ASP A 76 -8.97 -19.90 28.01
CA ASP A 76 -10.34 -20.21 27.57
C ASP A 76 -10.96 -19.04 26.80
N HIS A 77 -10.44 -17.84 27.05
CA HIS A 77 -10.82 -16.63 26.31
C HIS A 77 -9.96 -16.36 25.07
N THR A 78 -8.96 -17.20 24.77
CA THR A 78 -8.03 -16.98 23.66
C THR A 78 -8.08 -18.06 22.61
N VAL A 79 -7.95 -17.69 21.34
CA VAL A 79 -7.82 -18.62 20.20
C VAL A 79 -6.77 -18.13 19.23
N LEU A 80 -5.96 -19.04 18.67
CA LEU A 80 -5.02 -18.72 17.60
C LEU A 80 -5.70 -18.84 16.24
N LEU A 81 -5.31 -17.95 15.32
CA LEU A 81 -5.87 -17.82 13.99
C LEU A 81 -4.74 -17.61 12.97
N PRO A 82 -4.94 -17.94 11.69
CA PRO A 82 -3.91 -17.71 10.69
C PRO A 82 -3.78 -16.24 10.26
N ASN A 83 -4.79 -15.40 10.47
CA ASN A 83 -4.75 -13.98 10.11
C ASN A 83 -5.94 -13.20 10.72
N THR A 84 -5.81 -11.88 10.80
CA THR A 84 -6.85 -10.95 11.28
C THR A 84 -8.16 -11.09 10.50
N SER A 85 -8.09 -11.27 9.19
CA SER A 85 -9.30 -11.37 8.36
C SER A 85 -10.18 -12.53 8.79
N LEU A 86 -9.60 -13.70 9.08
CA LEU A 86 -10.39 -14.84 9.58
C LEU A 86 -11.03 -14.53 10.94
N GLY A 87 -10.31 -13.88 11.86
CA GLY A 87 -10.88 -13.49 13.15
C GLY A 87 -12.07 -12.53 13.00
N LEU A 88 -11.98 -11.57 12.09
CA LEU A 88 -13.08 -10.66 11.79
C LEU A 88 -14.24 -11.36 11.03
N PHE A 89 -13.95 -12.37 10.21
CA PHE A 89 -14.99 -13.26 9.66
C PHE A 89 -15.68 -14.07 10.76
N GLN A 90 -14.93 -14.60 11.73
CA GLN A 90 -15.51 -15.26 12.90
C GLN A 90 -16.44 -14.30 13.67
N ALA A 91 -16.00 -13.07 13.94
CA ALA A 91 -16.83 -12.05 14.58
C ALA A 91 -18.07 -11.72 13.75
N ALA A 92 -17.97 -11.63 12.43
CA ALA A 92 -19.09 -11.28 11.57
C ALA A 92 -20.14 -12.39 11.45
N PHE A 93 -19.75 -13.65 11.50
CA PHE A 93 -20.63 -14.80 11.26
C PHE A 93 -21.14 -15.48 12.53
N ASN A 94 -20.38 -15.42 13.63
CA ASN A 94 -20.71 -16.12 14.87
C ASN A 94 -21.56 -15.29 15.86
N PHE A 95 -22.02 -14.10 15.44
CA PHE A 95 -22.94 -13.27 16.23
C PHE A 95 -24.07 -12.76 15.36
N GLY A 96 -25.26 -12.61 15.91
CA GLY A 96 -26.43 -12.07 15.22
C GLY A 96 -26.61 -10.55 15.43
N GLY A 97 -27.66 -9.98 14.82
CA GLY A 97 -28.09 -8.58 15.01
C GLY A 97 -27.41 -7.58 14.06
N GLU A 98 -27.56 -6.28 14.34
CA GLU A 98 -26.98 -5.21 13.53
C GLU A 98 -25.59 -4.81 14.02
N VAL A 99 -24.69 -4.48 13.09
CA VAL A 99 -23.35 -4.00 13.40
C VAL A 99 -23.14 -2.59 12.83
N LEU A 100 -22.55 -1.71 13.62
CA LEU A 100 -22.07 -0.40 13.19
C LEU A 100 -20.58 -0.47 12.86
N VAL A 101 -20.19 -0.05 11.65
CA VAL A 101 -18.79 -0.03 11.19
C VAL A 101 -18.51 1.20 10.35
N SER A 102 -17.34 1.80 10.47
CA SER A 102 -16.95 2.93 9.61
C SER A 102 -16.62 2.48 8.20
N ALA A 103 -17.01 3.25 7.19
CA ALA A 103 -16.60 3.05 5.80
C ALA A 103 -15.09 3.26 5.58
N SER A 104 -14.42 3.91 6.54
CA SER A 104 -12.98 4.20 6.49
C SER A 104 -12.10 3.11 7.09
N GLU A 105 -12.69 2.03 7.60
CA GLU A 105 -11.94 0.88 8.12
C GLU A 105 -11.08 0.20 7.04
N PHE A 106 -10.02 -0.48 7.47
CA PHE A 106 -9.26 -1.31 6.56
C PHE A 106 -10.15 -2.43 5.98
N PRO A 107 -9.95 -2.88 4.73
CA PRO A 107 -10.79 -3.91 4.10
C PRO A 107 -10.99 -5.18 4.93
N ALA A 108 -10.00 -5.60 5.75
CA ALA A 108 -10.17 -6.73 6.66
C ALA A 108 -11.30 -6.52 7.68
N ASN A 109 -11.60 -5.25 8.03
CA ASN A 109 -12.69 -4.89 8.96
C ASN A 109 -13.96 -4.36 8.27
N THR A 110 -14.09 -4.46 6.96
CA THR A 110 -15.32 -4.12 6.22
C THR A 110 -15.90 -5.29 5.43
N TYR A 111 -15.05 -6.06 4.76
CA TYR A 111 -15.48 -7.18 3.92
C TYR A 111 -16.19 -8.30 4.69
N PRO A 112 -15.72 -8.75 5.88
CA PRO A 112 -16.42 -9.77 6.64
C PRO A 112 -17.87 -9.40 6.93
N TRP A 113 -18.10 -8.16 7.37
CA TRP A 113 -19.44 -7.64 7.65
C TRP A 113 -20.33 -7.62 6.40
N ALA A 114 -19.80 -7.11 5.28
CA ALA A 114 -20.53 -7.12 4.01
C ALA A 114 -20.87 -8.54 3.53
N ARG A 115 -20.01 -9.53 3.75
CA ARG A 115 -20.30 -10.93 3.39
C ARG A 115 -21.32 -11.57 4.34
N ALA A 116 -21.25 -11.27 5.64
CA ALA A 116 -22.25 -11.71 6.59
C ALA A 116 -23.64 -11.13 6.27
N GLU A 117 -23.71 -9.85 5.84
CA GLU A 117 -24.94 -9.22 5.36
C GLU A 117 -25.49 -9.92 4.12
N GLN A 118 -24.65 -10.19 3.10
CA GLN A 118 -25.04 -10.93 1.90
C GLN A 118 -25.54 -12.36 2.20
N ALA A 119 -25.00 -12.97 3.25
CA ALA A 119 -25.42 -14.30 3.71
C ALA A 119 -26.68 -14.26 4.61
N GLY A 120 -27.27 -13.09 4.85
CA GLY A 120 -28.43 -12.93 5.69
C GLY A 120 -28.18 -13.11 7.20
N ARG A 121 -26.92 -13.08 7.62
CA ARG A 121 -26.53 -13.27 9.04
C ARG A 121 -26.65 -11.98 9.86
N ARG A 122 -26.49 -10.81 9.21
CA ARG A 122 -26.47 -9.50 9.86
C ARG A 122 -27.04 -8.41 8.98
N VAL A 123 -27.36 -7.29 9.62
CA VAL A 123 -27.53 -5.97 8.98
C VAL A 123 -26.31 -5.12 9.30
N VAL A 124 -25.79 -4.41 8.29
CA VAL A 124 -24.60 -3.57 8.43
C VAL A 124 -24.96 -2.10 8.28
N ARG A 125 -24.76 -1.34 9.36
CA ARG A 125 -24.86 0.13 9.37
C ARG A 125 -23.46 0.70 9.14
N ARG A 126 -23.33 1.53 8.11
CA ARG A 126 -22.03 2.14 7.77
C ARG A 126 -22.03 3.61 8.14
N LEU A 127 -21.11 4.00 9.01
CA LEU A 127 -20.81 5.41 9.22
C LEU A 127 -20.14 5.98 7.97
N PRO A 128 -20.37 7.27 7.64
CA PRO A 128 -19.57 8.00 6.68
C PRO A 128 -18.08 7.90 7.01
N GLY A 129 -17.21 8.18 6.03
CA GLY A 129 -15.75 8.15 6.23
C GLY A 129 -15.31 9.11 7.34
N GLY A 130 -14.23 8.75 8.02
CA GLY A 130 -13.66 9.50 9.14
C GLY A 130 -13.09 8.55 10.20
N TYR A 131 -12.59 9.13 11.30
CA TYR A 131 -12.13 8.35 12.45
C TYR A 131 -13.32 7.82 13.25
N ALA A 132 -13.16 6.64 13.84
CA ALA A 132 -14.09 6.09 14.81
C ALA A 132 -13.92 6.80 16.16
N THR A 133 -14.41 8.04 16.28
CA THR A 133 -14.42 8.78 17.54
C THR A 133 -15.65 8.38 18.36
N PRO A 134 -15.62 8.53 19.70
CA PRO A 134 -16.80 8.29 20.55
C PRO A 134 -18.05 9.02 20.06
N GLU A 135 -17.92 10.30 19.66
CA GLU A 135 -19.02 11.13 19.18
C GLU A 135 -19.58 10.63 17.84
N ALA A 136 -18.71 10.19 16.94
CA ALA A 136 -19.13 9.63 15.64
C ALA A 136 -19.86 8.31 15.83
N ILE A 137 -19.40 7.46 16.73
CA ILE A 137 -20.06 6.20 17.08
C ILE A 137 -21.40 6.50 17.74
N GLU A 138 -21.45 7.37 18.76
CA GLU A 138 -22.69 7.75 19.46
C GLU A 138 -23.77 8.25 18.48
N ALA A 139 -23.39 9.12 17.56
CA ALA A 139 -24.30 9.66 16.54
C ALA A 139 -24.83 8.58 15.57
N GLY A 140 -24.11 7.48 15.40
CA GLY A 140 -24.51 6.36 14.54
C GLY A 140 -25.28 5.26 15.25
N LEU A 141 -25.35 5.26 16.59
CA LEU A 141 -26.01 4.21 17.36
C LEU A 141 -27.54 4.31 17.24
N THR A 142 -28.18 3.15 17.12
CA THR A 142 -29.64 2.95 17.24
C THR A 142 -29.90 1.76 18.19
N ASP A 143 -31.14 1.61 18.60
CA ASP A 143 -31.53 0.51 19.51
C ASP A 143 -31.31 -0.89 18.90
N ASP A 144 -31.37 -1.00 17.57
CA ASP A 144 -31.19 -2.27 16.84
C ASP A 144 -29.73 -2.72 16.75
N ILE A 145 -28.76 -1.81 16.95
CA ILE A 145 -27.34 -2.13 16.87
C ILE A 145 -26.94 -2.97 18.08
N THR A 146 -26.39 -4.16 17.80
CA THR A 146 -25.92 -5.13 18.80
C THR A 146 -24.40 -5.18 18.92
N ALA A 147 -23.68 -4.64 17.93
CA ALA A 147 -22.21 -4.62 17.90
C ALA A 147 -21.67 -3.36 17.21
N VAL A 148 -20.49 -2.94 17.62
CA VAL A 148 -19.70 -1.88 16.97
C VAL A 148 -18.33 -2.45 16.64
N SER A 149 -17.86 -2.28 15.39
CA SER A 149 -16.53 -2.74 14.96
C SER A 149 -15.64 -1.58 14.58
N VAL A 150 -14.47 -1.49 15.21
CA VAL A 150 -13.50 -0.41 15.02
C VAL A 150 -12.07 -0.95 14.96
N SER A 151 -11.19 -0.24 14.24
CA SER A 151 -9.74 -0.44 14.40
C SER A 151 -9.23 0.40 15.56
N ALA A 152 -8.41 -0.18 16.43
CA ALA A 152 -7.76 0.55 17.53
C ALA A 152 -6.86 1.67 17.01
N VAL A 153 -6.26 1.47 15.82
CA VAL A 153 -5.38 2.45 15.17
C VAL A 153 -5.68 2.50 13.67
N ASP A 154 -5.96 3.70 13.17
CA ASP A 154 -6.18 3.95 11.74
C ASP A 154 -4.92 3.64 10.93
N PHE A 155 -5.05 2.80 9.93
CA PHE A 155 -3.91 2.31 9.13
C PHE A 155 -3.30 3.35 8.19
N ARG A 156 -4.00 4.46 7.93
CA ARG A 156 -3.56 5.55 7.05
C ARG A 156 -2.74 6.57 7.79
N THR A 157 -3.24 7.01 8.93
CA THR A 157 -2.73 8.17 9.67
C THR A 157 -2.17 7.84 11.04
N GLY A 158 -2.45 6.62 11.57
CA GLY A 158 -2.05 6.24 12.91
C GLY A 158 -2.92 6.82 14.02
N TYR A 159 -4.09 7.38 13.70
CA TYR A 159 -5.01 7.88 14.72
C TYR A 159 -5.39 6.76 15.69
N ARG A 160 -5.22 6.98 16.98
CA ARG A 160 -5.58 6.06 18.07
C ARG A 160 -7.02 6.32 18.50
N ALA A 161 -7.88 5.31 18.35
CA ALA A 161 -9.22 5.34 18.90
C ALA A 161 -9.18 5.34 20.44
N ASP A 162 -10.10 6.04 21.09
CA ASP A 162 -10.26 6.00 22.54
C ASP A 162 -11.10 4.79 22.94
N LEU A 163 -10.45 3.64 23.13
CA LEU A 163 -11.15 2.40 23.41
C LEU A 163 -11.96 2.47 24.72
N ALA A 164 -11.47 3.19 25.74
CA ALA A 164 -12.19 3.36 27.00
C ALA A 164 -13.47 4.19 26.78
N ALA A 165 -13.38 5.35 26.14
CA ALA A 165 -14.55 6.18 25.84
C ALA A 165 -15.49 5.49 24.85
N LEU A 166 -14.96 4.74 23.87
CA LEU A 166 -15.79 3.92 22.98
C LEU A 166 -16.57 2.86 23.75
N ARG A 167 -15.95 2.20 24.74
CA ARG A 167 -16.65 1.23 25.59
C ARG A 167 -17.82 1.88 26.35
N GLU A 168 -17.64 3.09 26.88
CA GLU A 168 -18.70 3.82 27.56
C GLU A 168 -19.89 4.12 26.62
N VAL A 169 -19.60 4.63 25.42
CA VAL A 169 -20.60 4.95 24.41
C VAL A 169 -21.33 3.71 23.88
N VAL A 170 -20.58 2.64 23.60
CA VAL A 170 -21.11 1.37 23.08
C VAL A 170 -22.03 0.68 24.10
N GLY A 171 -21.81 0.88 25.40
CA GLY A 171 -22.65 0.35 26.50
C GLY A 171 -22.63 -1.17 26.52
N ASP A 172 -23.80 -1.80 26.54
CA ASP A 172 -23.94 -3.28 26.61
C ASP A 172 -23.75 -4.01 25.27
N ARG A 173 -23.58 -3.27 24.18
CA ARG A 173 -23.32 -3.86 22.86
C ARG A 173 -21.92 -4.45 22.78
N LEU A 174 -21.68 -5.39 21.86
CA LEU A 174 -20.36 -5.93 21.63
C LEU A 174 -19.44 -4.88 21.00
N LEU A 175 -18.24 -4.70 21.57
CA LEU A 175 -17.17 -3.90 21.00
C LEU A 175 -16.15 -4.84 20.35
N VAL A 176 -16.10 -4.85 19.01
CA VAL A 176 -15.15 -5.61 18.20
C VAL A 176 -14.00 -4.70 17.82
N VAL A 177 -12.78 -5.08 18.16
CA VAL A 177 -11.58 -4.27 17.94
C VAL A 177 -10.59 -5.00 17.05
N ASP A 178 -10.26 -4.41 15.90
CA ASP A 178 -9.07 -4.78 15.12
C ASP A 178 -7.85 -4.10 15.74
N GLY A 179 -7.04 -4.88 16.45
CA GLY A 179 -5.85 -4.43 17.17
C GLY A 179 -4.55 -4.49 16.36
N ILE A 180 -4.57 -4.91 15.09
CA ILE A 180 -3.36 -5.23 14.30
C ILE A 180 -2.35 -4.08 14.20
N GLN A 181 -2.78 -2.81 14.30
CA GLN A 181 -1.89 -1.64 14.19
C GLN A 181 -1.44 -1.08 15.54
N GLY A 182 -1.93 -1.63 16.65
CA GLY A 182 -1.64 -1.08 17.99
C GLY A 182 -1.18 -2.09 19.03
N PHE A 183 -1.63 -3.36 18.95
CA PHE A 183 -1.33 -4.34 19.99
C PHE A 183 0.18 -4.60 20.11
N GLY A 184 0.65 -4.59 21.36
CA GLY A 184 2.07 -4.78 21.70
C GLY A 184 2.96 -3.54 21.51
N VAL A 185 2.43 -2.46 20.92
CA VAL A 185 3.17 -1.23 20.59
C VAL A 185 2.44 0.05 20.99
N THR A 186 1.27 -0.07 21.60
CA THR A 186 0.55 1.01 22.27
C THR A 186 0.04 0.53 23.63
N GLU A 187 -0.11 1.46 24.54
CA GLU A 187 -0.75 1.20 25.83
C GLU A 187 -2.25 1.50 25.70
N GLU A 188 -3.04 0.46 25.43
CA GLU A 188 -4.49 0.53 25.33
C GLU A 188 -5.15 -0.38 26.36
N PRO A 189 -6.34 -0.04 26.86
CA PRO A 189 -7.12 -0.93 27.73
C PRO A 189 -7.77 -2.05 26.90
N TRP A 190 -6.98 -2.99 26.38
CA TRP A 190 -7.44 -4.04 25.46
C TRP A 190 -8.60 -4.86 26.01
N GLN A 191 -8.69 -5.00 27.35
CA GLN A 191 -9.74 -5.72 28.06
C GLN A 191 -11.13 -5.08 27.94
N VAL A 192 -11.26 -3.84 27.43
CA VAL A 192 -12.58 -3.22 27.19
C VAL A 192 -13.26 -3.76 25.92
N ALA A 193 -12.49 -4.40 25.03
CA ALA A 193 -13.01 -5.06 23.86
C ALA A 193 -13.72 -6.36 24.25
N ASP A 194 -14.91 -6.60 23.70
CA ASP A 194 -15.56 -7.92 23.82
C ASP A 194 -14.93 -8.93 22.86
N ILE A 195 -14.47 -8.47 21.71
CA ILE A 195 -13.75 -9.25 20.73
C ILE A 195 -12.55 -8.45 20.26
N LEU A 196 -11.35 -8.90 20.62
CA LEU A 196 -10.09 -8.33 20.12
C LEU A 196 -9.48 -9.27 19.08
N VAL A 197 -9.17 -8.77 17.88
CA VAL A 197 -8.51 -9.55 16.83
C VAL A 197 -7.19 -8.89 16.45
N VAL A 198 -6.09 -9.66 16.48
CA VAL A 198 -4.74 -9.13 16.21
C VAL A 198 -3.98 -10.04 15.27
N GLY A 199 -3.41 -9.49 14.21
CA GLY A 199 -2.48 -10.20 13.32
C GLY A 199 -1.03 -10.01 13.72
N GLY A 200 -0.22 -11.07 13.68
CA GLY A 200 1.17 -11.07 14.15
C GLY A 200 2.20 -10.58 13.15
N GLN A 201 1.87 -10.42 11.87
CA GLN A 201 2.83 -10.12 10.81
C GLN A 201 3.34 -8.68 10.76
N LYS A 202 2.77 -7.77 11.56
CA LYS A 202 3.19 -6.36 11.60
C LYS A 202 4.02 -6.07 12.85
N TRP A 203 3.42 -5.44 13.83
CA TRP A 203 4.10 -4.93 15.02
C TRP A 203 4.58 -6.02 15.98
N LEU A 204 3.90 -7.18 16.01
CA LEU A 204 4.36 -8.34 16.79
C LEU A 204 5.53 -9.09 16.13
N ARG A 205 5.81 -8.83 14.84
CA ARG A 205 6.98 -9.35 14.12
C ARG A 205 7.07 -10.89 14.10
N ALA A 206 5.89 -11.54 14.09
CA ALA A 206 5.78 -13.00 14.15
C ALA A 206 5.73 -13.68 12.77
N GLY A 207 5.79 -12.89 11.68
CA GLY A 207 5.63 -13.39 10.31
C GLY A 207 4.18 -13.64 9.91
N TRP A 208 4.01 -14.09 8.67
CA TRP A 208 2.69 -14.42 8.11
C TRP A 208 2.13 -15.73 8.70
N GLY A 209 0.81 -15.86 8.67
CA GLY A 209 0.13 -17.05 9.19
C GLY A 209 -0.12 -17.01 10.69
N THR A 210 0.07 -15.86 11.33
CA THR A 210 -0.07 -15.68 12.78
C THR A 210 -1.12 -14.62 13.11
N ALA A 211 -2.06 -14.97 13.97
CA ALA A 211 -3.03 -14.05 14.57
C ALA A 211 -3.64 -14.71 15.81
N PHE A 212 -4.36 -13.92 16.59
CA PHE A 212 -5.18 -14.41 17.70
C PHE A 212 -6.47 -13.60 17.80
N ALA A 213 -7.44 -14.19 18.49
CA ALA A 213 -8.57 -13.45 19.04
C ALA A 213 -8.68 -13.66 20.54
N VAL A 214 -9.21 -12.65 21.23
CA VAL A 214 -9.63 -12.71 22.64
C VAL A 214 -11.11 -12.37 22.68
N LEU A 215 -11.88 -13.19 23.39
CA LEU A 215 -13.32 -13.05 23.59
C LEU A 215 -13.60 -12.79 25.07
N SER A 216 -14.40 -11.77 25.40
CA SER A 216 -14.90 -11.55 26.75
C SER A 216 -15.98 -12.57 27.13
N ASP A 217 -16.29 -12.70 28.43
CA ASP A 217 -17.45 -13.49 28.91
C ASP A 217 -18.72 -13.12 28.16
N ARG A 218 -18.98 -11.81 27.98
CA ARG A 218 -20.13 -11.29 27.21
C ARG A 218 -20.15 -11.80 25.77
N ALA A 219 -18.98 -11.89 25.12
CA ALA A 219 -18.89 -12.42 23.77
C ALA A 219 -19.14 -13.94 23.75
N LEU A 220 -18.57 -14.68 24.70
CA LEU A 220 -18.79 -16.12 24.82
C LEU A 220 -20.26 -16.46 25.06
N GLU A 221 -20.94 -15.72 25.94
CA GLU A 221 -22.37 -15.92 26.23
C GLU A 221 -23.30 -15.63 25.03
N ARG A 222 -22.90 -14.72 24.14
CA ARG A 222 -23.70 -14.29 22.97
C ARG A 222 -23.32 -14.99 21.67
N MET A 223 -22.33 -15.85 21.72
CA MET A 223 -21.78 -16.52 20.55
C MET A 223 -22.74 -17.60 20.03
N ASP A 224 -22.99 -17.57 18.70
CA ASP A 224 -23.63 -18.62 17.93
C ASP A 224 -22.60 -19.15 16.92
N PRO A 225 -21.76 -20.14 17.29
CA PRO A 225 -20.56 -20.49 16.55
C PRO A 225 -20.85 -21.30 15.28
N VAL A 226 -21.35 -20.62 14.25
CA VAL A 226 -21.63 -21.21 12.92
C VAL A 226 -20.35 -21.52 12.16
N LEU A 227 -19.32 -20.68 12.31
CA LEU A 227 -17.98 -20.97 11.79
C LEU A 227 -17.16 -21.63 12.90
N SER A 228 -17.32 -22.94 13.06
CA SER A 228 -16.57 -23.79 13.98
C SER A 228 -16.14 -25.06 13.26
N GLY A 229 -14.95 -25.54 13.53
CA GLY A 229 -14.41 -26.77 12.96
C GLY A 229 -14.29 -27.90 14.01
N TRP A 230 -13.77 -29.05 13.59
CA TRP A 230 -13.59 -30.20 14.47
C TRP A 230 -12.70 -29.87 15.70
N SER A 231 -11.65 -29.05 15.53
CA SER A 231 -10.76 -28.66 16.64
C SER A 231 -11.38 -27.62 17.58
N GLY A 232 -12.48 -27.01 17.17
CA GLY A 232 -13.29 -26.10 17.99
C GLY A 232 -14.52 -26.78 18.61
N ALA A 233 -14.71 -28.08 18.41
CA ALA A 233 -15.78 -28.84 19.01
C ALA A 233 -15.45 -29.21 20.47
N ARG A 234 -16.47 -29.55 21.24
CA ARG A 234 -16.31 -30.18 22.56
C ARG A 234 -15.67 -31.57 22.38
N ASP A 235 -14.68 -31.89 23.19
CA ASP A 235 -13.93 -33.13 23.12
C ASP A 235 -13.33 -33.45 21.74
N PRO A 236 -12.48 -32.54 21.18
CA PRO A 236 -11.99 -32.65 19.82
C PRO A 236 -11.08 -33.86 19.57
N GLY A 237 -10.67 -34.58 20.61
CA GLY A 237 -9.92 -35.83 20.54
C GLY A 237 -10.80 -37.09 20.46
N LEU A 238 -12.10 -36.95 20.54
CA LEU A 238 -13.04 -38.09 20.44
C LEU A 238 -13.42 -38.29 18.96
N PHE A 239 -12.90 -39.37 18.37
CA PHE A 239 -13.16 -39.71 16.97
C PHE A 239 -14.20 -40.84 16.91
N ASP A 240 -15.48 -40.45 16.94
CA ASP A 240 -16.65 -41.31 16.78
C ASP A 240 -17.46 -40.86 15.55
N ASP A 241 -18.63 -41.44 15.34
CA ASP A 241 -19.50 -41.16 14.20
C ASP A 241 -20.46 -39.97 14.44
N GLU A 242 -20.27 -39.19 15.53
CA GLU A 242 -21.13 -38.06 15.90
C GLU A 242 -20.47 -36.70 15.61
N ILE A 243 -21.30 -35.70 15.32
CA ILE A 243 -20.87 -34.31 15.24
C ILE A 243 -21.06 -33.66 16.60
N HIS A 244 -19.95 -33.42 17.29
CA HIS A 244 -19.97 -32.79 18.61
C HIS A 244 -20.31 -31.29 18.51
N PRO A 245 -21.04 -30.76 19.52
CA PRO A 245 -21.33 -29.31 19.56
C PRO A 245 -20.05 -28.51 19.72
N PRO A 246 -20.05 -27.23 19.30
CA PRO A 246 -18.93 -26.34 19.53
C PRO A 246 -18.56 -26.22 21.00
N ASP A 247 -17.29 -25.98 21.29
CA ASP A 247 -16.81 -25.67 22.63
C ASP A 247 -17.44 -24.37 23.16
N GLN A 248 -17.48 -24.17 24.46
CA GLN A 248 -18.06 -23.01 25.12
C GLN A 248 -17.03 -21.89 25.34
N SER A 249 -15.75 -22.16 25.08
CA SER A 249 -14.65 -21.22 25.15
C SER A 249 -14.37 -20.58 23.78
N ALA A 250 -13.38 -19.68 23.73
CA ALA A 250 -12.88 -19.12 22.47
C ALA A 250 -12.38 -20.20 21.50
N SER A 251 -12.08 -21.41 21.98
CA SER A 251 -11.70 -22.54 21.12
C SER A 251 -12.75 -22.87 20.06
N ALA A 252 -14.05 -22.56 20.28
CA ALA A 252 -15.10 -22.69 19.30
C ALA A 252 -14.78 -22.00 17.95
N TRP A 253 -13.91 -21.01 17.93
CA TRP A 253 -13.46 -20.34 16.70
C TRP A 253 -12.37 -21.10 15.94
N SER A 254 -11.85 -22.18 16.49
CA SER A 254 -10.85 -23.00 15.82
C SER A 254 -11.51 -23.85 14.72
N LEU A 255 -11.06 -23.64 13.48
CA LEU A 255 -11.48 -24.49 12.35
C LEU A 255 -10.61 -25.74 12.25
N THR A 256 -9.33 -25.57 12.57
CA THR A 256 -8.29 -26.60 12.68
C THR A 256 -7.11 -26.03 13.46
N HIS A 257 -6.18 -26.87 13.87
CA HIS A 257 -4.96 -26.42 14.53
C HIS A 257 -4.15 -25.43 13.67
N LEU A 258 -3.60 -24.41 14.31
CA LEU A 258 -2.56 -23.61 13.66
C LEU A 258 -1.31 -24.49 13.45
N SER A 259 -0.59 -24.30 12.33
CA SER A 259 0.68 -25.03 12.14
C SER A 259 1.55 -24.89 13.39
N PRO A 260 1.99 -26.00 14.02
CA PRO A 260 2.84 -25.93 15.22
C PRO A 260 4.13 -25.16 15.02
N ILE A 261 4.70 -25.22 13.82
CA ILE A 261 5.91 -24.46 13.45
C ILE A 261 5.63 -22.96 13.49
N THR A 262 4.50 -22.56 12.91
CA THR A 262 4.02 -21.16 12.94
C THR A 262 3.68 -20.71 14.36
N ALA A 263 2.99 -21.58 15.12
CA ALA A 263 2.62 -21.31 16.51
C ALA A 263 3.85 -21.13 17.43
N GLY A 264 4.91 -21.91 17.21
CA GLY A 264 6.16 -21.77 17.95
C GLY A 264 6.88 -20.46 17.69
N GLY A 265 7.00 -20.07 16.42
CA GLY A 265 7.53 -18.73 16.05
C GLY A 265 6.66 -17.59 16.64
N PHE A 266 5.34 -17.77 16.61
CA PHE A 266 4.40 -16.81 17.20
C PHE A 266 4.55 -16.71 18.73
N ALA A 267 4.67 -17.84 19.44
CA ALA A 267 4.90 -17.85 20.88
C ALA A 267 6.15 -17.02 21.25
N VAL A 268 7.27 -17.24 20.56
CA VAL A 268 8.50 -16.51 20.79
C VAL A 268 8.34 -15.01 20.52
N ALA A 269 7.64 -14.64 19.46
CA ALA A 269 7.39 -13.23 19.16
C ALA A 269 6.58 -12.53 20.29
N LEU A 270 5.54 -13.20 20.81
CA LEU A 270 4.73 -12.71 21.92
C LEU A 270 5.56 -12.60 23.22
N GLU A 271 6.37 -13.62 23.52
CA GLU A 271 7.25 -13.63 24.69
C GLU A 271 8.31 -12.51 24.64
N LEU A 272 8.85 -12.20 23.45
CA LEU A 272 9.75 -11.06 23.27
C LEU A 272 9.05 -9.73 23.54
N VAL A 273 7.79 -9.56 23.12
CA VAL A 273 6.99 -8.38 23.42
C VAL A 273 6.72 -8.29 24.94
N GLU A 274 6.39 -9.43 25.58
CA GLU A 274 6.17 -9.52 27.03
C GLU A 274 7.44 -9.16 27.81
N GLU A 275 8.61 -9.72 27.42
CA GLU A 275 9.92 -9.45 28.04
C GLU A 275 10.33 -7.97 27.90
N ALA A 276 10.14 -7.37 26.73
CA ALA A 276 10.46 -5.98 26.47
C ALA A 276 9.51 -5.01 27.18
N GLY A 277 8.25 -5.41 27.32
CA GLY A 277 7.15 -4.62 27.82
C GLY A 277 6.54 -3.69 26.77
N PRO A 278 5.22 -3.79 26.48
CA PRO A 278 4.54 -2.94 25.50
C PRO A 278 4.76 -1.45 25.71
N ALA A 279 4.81 -0.98 26.97
CA ALA A 279 5.08 0.42 27.32
C ALA A 279 6.47 0.89 26.88
N ALA A 280 7.51 0.05 27.07
CA ALA A 280 8.87 0.39 26.64
C ALA A 280 8.98 0.41 25.10
N ILE A 281 8.30 -0.52 24.41
CA ILE A 281 8.23 -0.53 22.94
C ILE A 281 7.51 0.72 22.43
N ALA A 282 6.35 1.07 23.02
CA ALA A 282 5.59 2.27 22.69
C ALA A 282 6.43 3.55 22.86
N ALA A 283 7.16 3.67 23.97
CA ALA A 283 8.05 4.81 24.25
C ALA A 283 9.16 4.92 23.18
N GLY A 284 9.81 3.79 22.82
CA GLY A 284 10.82 3.77 21.77
C GLY A 284 10.28 4.18 20.40
N ILE A 285 9.07 3.73 20.04
CA ILE A 285 8.41 4.14 18.81
C ILE A 285 8.08 5.64 18.84
N ALA A 286 7.54 6.14 19.95
CA ALA A 286 7.21 7.56 20.11
C ALA A 286 8.45 8.46 19.99
N GLU A 287 9.61 8.03 20.51
CA GLU A 287 10.90 8.71 20.34
C GLU A 287 11.27 8.80 18.85
N ARG A 288 11.21 7.70 18.09
CA ARG A 288 11.50 7.70 16.64
C ARG A 288 10.54 8.59 15.86
N ILE A 289 9.25 8.55 16.19
CA ILE A 289 8.23 9.42 15.58
C ILE A 289 8.52 10.89 15.87
N GLY A 290 8.97 11.22 17.09
CA GLY A 290 9.39 12.57 17.46
C GLY A 290 10.54 13.06 16.59
N GLU A 291 11.63 12.28 16.50
CA GLU A 291 12.78 12.60 15.67
C GLU A 291 12.41 12.81 14.19
N PHE A 292 11.53 11.96 13.65
CA PHE A 292 11.07 12.11 12.26
C PHE A 292 10.19 13.35 12.09
N SER A 293 9.35 13.67 13.07
CA SER A 293 8.55 14.89 13.05
C SER A 293 9.42 16.15 13.05
N ASP A 294 10.52 16.15 13.82
CA ASP A 294 11.49 17.25 13.84
C ASP A 294 12.22 17.38 12.49
N VAL A 295 12.58 16.25 11.86
CA VAL A 295 13.15 16.26 10.50
C VAL A 295 12.16 16.83 9.51
N LEU A 296 10.91 16.38 9.50
CA LEU A 296 9.85 16.83 8.59
C LEU A 296 9.56 18.32 8.75
N ALA A 297 9.51 18.83 9.98
CA ALA A 297 9.33 20.25 10.26
C ALA A 297 10.46 21.11 9.64
N GLY A 298 11.68 20.59 9.57
CA GLY A 298 12.82 21.25 8.91
C GLY A 298 12.68 21.38 7.38
N PHE A 299 11.71 20.71 6.77
CA PHE A 299 11.41 20.72 5.32
C PHE A 299 10.02 21.29 5.00
N ASP A 300 9.38 21.98 5.96
CA ASP A 300 8.04 22.55 5.84
C ASP A 300 6.98 21.49 5.45
N ALA A 301 7.19 20.22 5.84
CA ALA A 301 6.24 19.15 5.59
C ALA A 301 5.02 19.30 6.51
N GLU A 302 3.84 18.99 5.98
CA GLU A 302 2.59 19.02 6.74
C GLU A 302 2.30 17.61 7.29
N ILE A 303 2.20 17.48 8.61
CA ILE A 303 1.87 16.22 9.26
C ILE A 303 0.35 16.01 9.21
N VAL A 304 -0.08 14.93 8.55
CA VAL A 304 -1.49 14.51 8.42
C VAL A 304 -1.96 13.75 9.66
N SER A 305 -1.05 13.04 10.33
CA SER A 305 -1.35 12.31 11.57
C SER A 305 -1.73 13.25 12.70
N ALA A 306 -2.77 12.90 13.48
CA ALA A 306 -3.15 13.65 14.67
C ALA A 306 -1.99 13.66 15.70
N VAL A 307 -1.63 14.83 16.21
CA VAL A 307 -0.47 14.99 17.11
C VAL A 307 -0.73 14.30 18.45
N ASP A 308 -1.92 14.54 19.02
CA ASP A 308 -2.24 14.12 20.40
C ASP A 308 -2.73 12.67 20.52
N ARG A 309 -3.18 12.06 19.40
CA ARG A 309 -3.73 10.71 19.36
C ARG A 309 -3.12 9.90 18.21
N ARG A 310 -1.80 9.72 18.26
CA ARG A 310 -1.03 9.01 17.24
C ARG A 310 -0.35 7.79 17.83
N ALA A 311 -0.43 6.67 17.09
CA ALA A 311 0.37 5.47 17.34
C ALA A 311 1.69 5.52 16.52
N GLY A 312 2.30 4.37 16.24
CA GLY A 312 3.57 4.23 15.52
C GLY A 312 3.56 4.59 14.01
N ILE A 313 2.54 5.29 13.53
CA ILE A 313 2.38 5.68 12.13
C ILE A 313 2.45 7.20 11.99
N LEU A 314 3.29 7.68 11.09
CA LEU A 314 3.47 9.10 10.77
C LEU A 314 3.16 9.32 9.28
N ALA A 315 2.02 9.96 9.00
CA ALA A 315 1.61 10.35 7.66
C ALA A 315 1.89 11.84 7.45
N PHE A 316 2.42 12.19 6.29
CA PHE A 316 2.79 13.57 5.97
C PHE A 316 2.67 13.85 4.47
N THR A 317 2.52 15.14 4.13
CA THR A 317 2.64 15.68 2.78
C THR A 317 3.80 16.66 2.71
N MET A 318 4.30 16.90 1.51
CA MET A 318 5.30 17.94 1.28
C MET A 318 4.74 18.94 0.26
N PRO A 319 4.47 20.19 0.67
CA PRO A 319 3.97 21.23 -0.22
C PRO A 319 4.83 21.40 -1.48
N GLY A 320 4.19 21.36 -2.64
CA GLY A 320 4.85 21.46 -3.94
C GLY A 320 5.45 20.15 -4.48
N HIS A 321 5.29 19.03 -3.77
CA HIS A 321 5.72 17.70 -4.21
C HIS A 321 4.57 16.71 -4.16
N SER A 322 4.44 15.85 -5.19
CA SER A 322 3.49 14.74 -5.12
C SER A 322 4.01 13.65 -4.16
N ALA A 323 3.11 12.87 -3.60
CA ALA A 323 3.49 11.75 -2.73
C ALA A 323 4.41 10.75 -3.46
N GLU A 324 4.19 10.54 -4.77
CA GLU A 324 5.05 9.69 -5.60
C GLU A 324 6.48 10.23 -5.70
N SER A 325 6.63 11.56 -5.89
CA SER A 325 7.97 12.16 -5.99
C SER A 325 8.73 12.09 -4.67
N VAL A 326 8.03 12.28 -3.55
CA VAL A 326 8.60 12.09 -2.20
C VAL A 326 8.96 10.61 -2.00
N GLY A 327 8.06 9.70 -2.34
CA GLY A 327 8.31 8.26 -2.26
C GLY A 327 9.50 7.79 -3.09
N ALA A 328 9.67 8.34 -4.30
CA ALA A 328 10.82 8.05 -5.15
C ALA A 328 12.14 8.52 -4.52
N ALA A 329 12.18 9.73 -3.93
CA ALA A 329 13.35 10.23 -3.23
C ALA A 329 13.70 9.38 -2.00
N LEU A 330 12.70 8.97 -1.23
CA LEU A 330 12.88 8.06 -0.09
C LEU A 330 13.44 6.71 -0.54
N SER A 331 12.84 6.11 -1.57
CA SER A 331 13.29 4.83 -2.13
C SER A 331 14.71 4.89 -2.68
N ALA A 332 15.08 5.98 -3.38
CA ALA A 332 16.44 6.19 -3.88
C ALA A 332 17.49 6.28 -2.75
N ALA A 333 17.08 6.74 -1.57
CA ALA A 333 17.91 6.77 -0.36
C ALA A 333 17.86 5.45 0.44
N GLY A 334 17.20 4.39 -0.05
CA GLY A 334 17.04 3.12 0.63
C GLY A 334 16.02 3.13 1.76
N ILE A 335 15.07 4.08 1.77
CA ILE A 335 14.00 4.15 2.75
C ILE A 335 12.75 3.46 2.20
N SER A 336 12.28 2.44 2.92
CA SER A 336 11.00 1.77 2.68
C SER A 336 9.88 2.53 3.37
N ALA A 337 8.91 3.03 2.61
CA ALA A 337 7.74 3.76 3.10
C ALA A 337 6.50 3.39 2.28
N THR A 338 5.31 3.57 2.85
CA THR A 338 4.08 3.42 2.07
C THR A 338 3.71 4.75 1.41
N VAL A 339 3.60 4.76 0.08
CA VAL A 339 3.11 5.92 -0.70
C VAL A 339 1.62 5.75 -0.95
N ARG A 340 0.83 6.77 -0.62
CA ARG A 340 -0.60 6.90 -0.86
C ARG A 340 -0.85 8.06 -1.81
N PRO A 341 -1.97 8.12 -2.53
CA PRO A 341 -2.25 9.27 -3.40
C PRO A 341 -2.18 10.62 -2.69
N GLU A 342 -2.63 10.67 -1.43
CA GLU A 342 -2.75 11.91 -0.67
C GLU A 342 -1.56 12.21 0.26
N HIS A 343 -0.74 11.20 0.60
CA HIS A 343 0.35 11.36 1.58
C HIS A 343 1.37 10.22 1.53
N VAL A 344 2.52 10.45 2.14
CA VAL A 344 3.52 9.41 2.44
C VAL A 344 3.37 9.00 3.90
N ARG A 345 3.50 7.69 4.17
CA ARG A 345 3.38 7.11 5.50
C ARG A 345 4.69 6.45 5.90
N LEU A 346 5.26 6.90 7.02
CA LEU A 346 6.35 6.24 7.72
C LEU A 346 5.79 5.49 8.92
N SER A 347 6.36 4.36 9.23
CA SER A 347 6.01 3.59 10.43
C SER A 347 7.27 2.91 10.98
N PRO A 348 8.04 3.62 11.82
CA PRO A 348 9.22 3.06 12.49
C PRO A 348 8.81 2.12 13.62
N HIS A 349 9.73 1.26 14.03
CA HIS A 349 9.61 0.43 15.23
C HIS A 349 10.60 0.92 16.31
N ALA A 350 10.47 0.41 17.54
CA ALA A 350 11.42 0.71 18.61
C ALA A 350 12.86 0.22 18.28
N SER A 351 13.02 -0.78 17.39
CA SER A 351 14.31 -1.24 16.87
C SER A 351 14.90 -0.35 15.77
N THR A 352 14.13 0.60 15.22
CA THR A 352 14.65 1.53 14.22
C THR A 352 15.78 2.38 14.80
N PRO A 353 17.00 2.35 14.25
CA PRO A 353 18.13 3.06 14.83
C PRO A 353 18.01 4.59 14.60
N PRO A 354 18.64 5.42 15.47
CA PRO A 354 18.65 6.88 15.33
C PRO A 354 19.15 7.38 13.97
N ALA A 355 20.08 6.66 13.34
CA ALA A 355 20.58 6.96 12.00
C ALA A 355 19.47 7.06 10.92
N ALA A 356 18.29 6.49 11.15
CA ALA A 356 17.16 6.60 10.26
C ALA A 356 16.68 8.05 10.07
N ALA A 357 16.78 8.89 11.11
CA ALA A 357 16.43 10.30 11.03
C ALA A 357 17.40 11.08 10.11
N ASP A 358 18.69 10.77 10.14
CA ASP A 358 19.68 11.37 9.25
C ASP A 358 19.50 10.91 7.81
N LEU A 359 19.15 9.64 7.62
CA LEU A 359 18.84 9.09 6.31
C LEU A 359 17.59 9.77 5.72
N LEU A 360 16.53 9.96 6.53
CA LEU A 360 15.32 10.70 6.13
C LEU A 360 15.66 12.15 5.76
N ARG A 361 16.46 12.84 6.59
CA ARG A 361 16.90 14.21 6.31
C ARG A 361 17.66 14.30 4.99
N SER A 362 18.57 13.37 4.75
CA SER A 362 19.34 13.31 3.50
C SER A 362 18.43 13.09 2.29
N ALA A 363 17.50 12.14 2.37
CA ALA A 363 16.55 11.85 1.29
C ALA A 363 15.68 13.07 0.95
N LEU A 364 15.09 13.72 1.96
CA LEU A 364 14.26 14.91 1.76
C LEU A 364 15.09 16.10 1.26
N GLY A 365 16.36 16.18 1.62
CA GLY A 365 17.28 17.20 1.12
C GLY A 365 17.51 17.14 -0.39
N THR A 366 17.27 15.99 -1.02
CA THR A 366 17.33 15.85 -2.48
C THR A 366 16.09 16.41 -3.18
N LEU A 367 14.97 16.54 -2.45
CA LEU A 367 13.78 17.19 -2.97
C LEU A 367 14.04 18.68 -3.02
N ARG A 368 14.05 19.25 -4.22
CA ARG A 368 14.17 20.69 -4.39
C ARG A 368 12.95 21.33 -3.75
N ARG A 369 13.17 22.23 -2.77
CA ARG A 369 12.12 23.12 -2.30
C ARG A 369 11.51 23.82 -3.51
N PRO A 370 10.16 23.82 -3.69
CA PRO A 370 9.56 24.87 -4.50
C PRO A 370 9.96 26.17 -3.81
N ARG A 371 10.73 27.00 -4.50
CA ARG A 371 11.03 28.35 -3.99
C ARG A 371 9.67 28.99 -3.75
N THR A 372 9.31 29.23 -2.46
CA THR A 372 8.19 30.13 -2.12
C THR A 372 8.40 31.40 -2.95
N ALA A 373 7.42 31.70 -3.75
CA ALA A 373 7.49 32.70 -4.80
C ALA A 373 7.85 34.09 -4.27
N SER A 374 9.14 34.39 -4.31
CA SER A 374 9.51 35.62 -5.06
C SER A 374 9.28 35.23 -6.51
N PRO A 375 8.75 36.13 -7.37
CA PRO A 375 8.48 35.77 -8.75
C PRO A 375 9.74 35.17 -9.34
N PRO A 376 9.68 33.97 -9.94
CA PRO A 376 10.87 33.31 -10.43
C PRO A 376 11.47 34.16 -11.53
N PRO A 377 12.78 34.28 -11.59
CA PRO A 377 13.37 34.43 -12.90
C PRO A 377 13.16 33.06 -13.57
N THR A 378 12.30 33.03 -14.44
CA THR A 378 11.82 32.19 -15.51
C THR A 378 12.90 31.45 -16.32
N ALA A 379 13.90 30.81 -15.74
CA ALA A 379 15.01 30.28 -16.54
C ALA A 379 14.65 29.03 -17.38
N THR A 380 13.69 28.20 -16.93
CA THR A 380 13.32 26.98 -17.68
C THR A 380 12.24 27.26 -18.71
N HIS A 381 11.26 28.07 -18.35
CA HIS A 381 10.22 28.57 -19.25
C HIS A 381 10.81 29.54 -20.28
N ASP A 382 11.86 30.31 -19.94
CA ASP A 382 12.54 31.22 -20.80
C ASP A 382 13.30 30.54 -21.94
N VAL A 383 13.95 29.39 -21.71
CA VAL A 383 14.67 28.66 -22.77
C VAL A 383 13.72 28.13 -23.83
N LEU A 384 12.65 27.45 -23.43
CA LEU A 384 11.66 26.91 -24.37
C LEU A 384 10.90 28.05 -25.05
N THR A 385 10.53 29.10 -24.32
CA THR A 385 9.84 30.28 -24.85
C THR A 385 10.74 31.04 -25.83
N ALA A 386 12.04 31.16 -25.57
CA ALA A 386 13.01 31.77 -26.46
C ALA A 386 13.20 30.99 -27.78
N LEU A 387 12.97 29.67 -27.76
CA LEU A 387 13.04 28.80 -28.94
C LEU A 387 11.79 28.86 -29.82
N ILE A 388 10.62 29.26 -29.30
CA ILE A 388 9.38 29.32 -30.06
C ILE A 388 9.53 30.11 -31.37
N PRO A 389 10.12 31.33 -31.38
CA PRO A 389 10.31 32.08 -32.63
C PRO A 389 11.30 31.46 -33.63
N ALA A 390 12.17 30.54 -33.16
CA ALA A 390 13.13 29.86 -34.00
C ALA A 390 12.49 28.72 -34.82
N VAL A 391 11.38 28.15 -34.36
CA VAL A 391 10.72 26.98 -34.98
C VAL A 391 10.32 27.24 -36.43
N PRO A 392 9.63 28.36 -36.79
CA PRO A 392 9.33 28.67 -38.19
C PRO A 392 10.57 28.87 -39.05
N SER A 393 11.60 29.53 -38.50
CA SER A 393 12.86 29.78 -39.21
C SER A 393 13.60 28.45 -39.49
N LEU A 394 13.64 27.54 -38.55
CA LEU A 394 14.24 26.22 -38.73
C LEU A 394 13.51 25.42 -39.83
N ALA A 395 12.16 25.39 -39.80
CA ALA A 395 11.37 24.71 -40.82
C ALA A 395 11.66 25.32 -42.23
N ALA A 396 11.72 26.65 -42.35
CA ALA A 396 12.04 27.33 -43.60
C ALA A 396 13.46 27.02 -44.10
N MET A 397 14.44 26.96 -43.21
CA MET A 397 15.84 26.62 -43.55
C MET A 397 15.99 25.17 -44.03
N LEU A 398 15.24 24.26 -43.47
CA LEU A 398 15.27 22.83 -43.83
C LEU A 398 14.48 22.51 -45.12
N GLY A 399 13.66 23.44 -45.57
CA GLY A 399 12.99 23.42 -46.87
C GLY A 399 11.64 22.68 -46.86
N PRO A 400 10.97 22.66 -48.03
CA PRO A 400 9.64 22.09 -48.16
C PRO A 400 9.61 20.59 -47.81
N GLY A 401 8.49 20.14 -47.23
CA GLY A 401 8.32 18.76 -46.75
C GLY A 401 9.00 18.48 -45.43
N THR A 402 9.39 19.54 -44.70
CA THR A 402 9.93 19.44 -43.32
C THR A 402 8.96 20.12 -42.34
N GLU A 403 8.77 19.48 -41.19
CA GLU A 403 8.01 19.96 -40.06
C GLU A 403 8.95 20.01 -38.84
N VAL A 404 8.91 21.08 -38.09
CA VAL A 404 9.67 21.27 -36.86
C VAL A 404 8.70 21.52 -35.70
N LEU A 405 8.85 20.78 -34.61
CA LEU A 405 8.03 20.90 -33.42
C LEU A 405 8.90 21.14 -32.18
N LEU A 406 8.39 21.96 -31.29
CA LEU A 406 8.95 22.15 -29.96
C LEU A 406 7.96 21.66 -28.91
N HIS A 407 8.39 20.73 -28.07
CA HIS A 407 7.64 20.16 -26.97
C HIS A 407 8.12 20.73 -25.64
N ASP A 408 7.18 21.01 -24.74
CA ASP A 408 7.37 21.30 -23.33
C ASP A 408 6.93 20.07 -22.51
N LEU A 409 7.89 19.35 -21.92
CA LEU A 409 7.62 18.10 -21.20
C LEU A 409 6.88 18.32 -19.86
N SER A 410 6.79 19.57 -19.39
CA SER A 410 5.97 19.91 -18.21
C SER A 410 4.47 19.92 -18.51
N LYS A 411 4.09 19.94 -19.80
CA LYS A 411 2.71 20.02 -20.27
C LYS A 411 2.17 18.69 -20.80
N LEU A 412 2.81 17.61 -20.48
CA LEU A 412 2.32 16.28 -20.88
C LEU A 412 0.86 16.06 -20.47
N PRO A 413 0.02 15.47 -21.33
CA PRO A 413 0.32 14.95 -22.66
C PRO A 413 0.31 16.00 -23.80
N ASP A 414 -0.27 17.19 -23.60
CA ASP A 414 -0.50 18.25 -24.58
C ASP A 414 0.77 19.14 -24.72
N SER A 415 1.86 18.52 -25.12
CA SER A 415 3.21 19.08 -24.97
C SER A 415 3.67 19.97 -26.13
N ILE A 416 3.00 20.02 -27.28
CA ILE A 416 3.42 20.84 -28.44
C ILE A 416 3.18 22.31 -28.13
N ILE A 417 4.25 23.09 -27.95
CA ILE A 417 4.17 24.54 -27.72
C ILE A 417 4.43 25.37 -28.96
N ALA A 418 5.09 24.80 -29.99
CA ALA A 418 5.27 25.43 -31.28
C ALA A 418 5.43 24.37 -32.37
N ILE A 419 4.95 24.66 -33.57
CA ILE A 419 5.07 23.81 -34.75
C ILE A 419 5.14 24.69 -36.01
N ALA A 420 5.92 24.26 -36.98
CA ALA A 420 5.96 24.86 -38.31
C ALA A 420 6.22 23.77 -39.37
N GLY A 421 5.53 23.85 -40.50
CA GLY A 421 5.50 22.84 -41.54
C GLY A 421 4.26 21.91 -41.43
N GLU A 422 4.02 21.08 -42.44
CA GLU A 422 2.83 20.23 -42.52
C GLU A 422 3.23 18.81 -42.96
N VAL A 423 3.72 17.98 -42.04
CA VAL A 423 4.10 16.60 -42.31
C VAL A 423 3.25 15.62 -41.51
N THR A 424 2.96 15.90 -40.24
CA THR A 424 2.22 14.99 -39.36
C THR A 424 0.78 15.44 -39.08
N GLY A 425 0.37 16.64 -39.54
CA GLY A 425 -0.97 17.18 -39.35
C GLY A 425 -1.32 17.58 -37.90
N ARG A 426 -0.32 17.72 -37.05
CA ARG A 426 -0.51 18.13 -35.63
C ARG A 426 -0.54 19.66 -35.53
N SER A 427 -0.94 20.16 -34.35
CA SER A 427 -1.06 21.60 -34.07
C SER A 427 -0.53 21.94 -32.67
N PRO A 428 -0.26 23.22 -32.35
CA PRO A 428 0.05 23.63 -30.99
C PRO A 428 -1.03 23.18 -30.01
N GLY A 429 -0.64 22.72 -28.81
CA GLY A 429 -1.53 22.08 -27.83
C GLY A 429 -1.85 20.62 -28.15
N GLY A 430 -1.25 20.05 -29.18
CA GLY A 430 -1.40 18.64 -29.51
C GLY A 430 -0.53 17.70 -28.65
N PRO A 431 -0.84 16.39 -28.69
CA PRO A 431 -0.18 15.40 -27.81
C PRO A 431 1.25 15.07 -28.25
N ILE A 432 2.00 14.54 -27.31
CA ILE A 432 3.28 13.86 -27.52
C ILE A 432 3.06 12.55 -28.31
N THR A 433 4.09 12.06 -28.99
CA THR A 433 4.02 10.75 -29.67
C THR A 433 4.21 9.58 -28.66
N ASP A 434 3.74 8.38 -29.05
CA ASP A 434 3.88 7.17 -28.24
C ASP A 434 5.35 6.77 -28.00
N LEU A 435 6.21 6.97 -29.01
CA LEU A 435 7.65 6.76 -28.88
C LEU A 435 8.25 7.71 -27.85
N LEU A 436 7.98 8.99 -27.98
CA LEU A 436 8.53 10.02 -27.11
C LEU A 436 8.04 9.87 -25.66
N LEU A 437 6.76 9.54 -25.48
CA LEU A 437 6.16 9.24 -24.18
C LEU A 437 6.87 8.06 -23.49
N SER A 438 7.20 7.01 -24.26
CA SER A 438 7.91 5.84 -23.74
C SER A 438 9.35 6.15 -23.33
N LEU A 439 10.04 7.03 -24.08
CA LEU A 439 11.40 7.47 -23.75
C LEU A 439 11.44 8.30 -22.47
N VAL A 440 10.51 9.25 -22.34
CA VAL A 440 10.35 10.05 -21.11
C VAL A 440 10.05 9.14 -19.91
N ARG A 441 9.16 8.17 -20.05
CA ARG A 441 8.82 7.22 -18.99
C ARG A 441 10.02 6.39 -18.52
N ARG A 442 10.90 6.01 -19.44
CA ARG A 442 12.13 5.23 -19.15
C ARG A 442 13.31 6.09 -18.69
N ASN A 443 13.13 7.39 -18.60
CA ASN A 443 14.20 8.35 -18.34
C ASN A 443 15.38 8.23 -19.35
N THR A 444 15.06 7.81 -20.58
CA THR A 444 16.03 7.66 -21.68
C THR A 444 15.90 8.90 -22.56
N THR A 445 16.63 9.95 -22.21
CA THR A 445 16.57 11.26 -22.87
C THR A 445 17.81 11.51 -23.76
N GLN A 446 18.26 10.47 -24.45
CA GLN A 446 19.30 10.59 -25.48
C GLN A 446 18.68 10.98 -26.82
N ASP A 447 19.39 11.81 -27.57
CA ASP A 447 18.97 12.25 -28.89
C ASP A 447 18.79 11.08 -29.86
N LEU A 448 17.70 11.08 -30.58
CA LEU A 448 17.43 10.14 -31.67
C LEU A 448 17.53 10.88 -33.00
N THR A 449 18.40 10.44 -33.88
CA THR A 449 18.62 11.11 -35.17
C THR A 449 18.33 10.19 -36.33
N ASN A 450 17.65 10.76 -37.37
CA ASN A 450 17.45 10.10 -38.67
C ASN A 450 16.74 8.74 -38.62
N TYR A 451 15.86 8.50 -37.65
CA TYR A 451 15.06 7.28 -37.64
C TYR A 451 13.88 7.37 -38.61
N ARG A 452 13.45 6.22 -39.13
CA ARG A 452 12.33 6.14 -40.08
C ARG A 452 11.04 5.82 -39.36
N THR A 453 9.97 6.49 -39.77
CA THR A 453 8.60 6.24 -39.34
C THR A 453 7.64 6.53 -40.50
N HIS A 454 6.33 6.46 -40.26
CA HIS A 454 5.31 6.76 -41.26
C HIS A 454 4.34 7.80 -40.73
N GLY A 455 3.99 8.74 -41.57
CA GLY A 455 2.98 9.75 -41.25
C GLY A 455 1.58 9.15 -41.11
N PRO A 456 0.60 9.95 -40.63
CA PRO A 456 -0.80 9.50 -40.52
C PRO A 456 -1.40 9.06 -41.87
N ASP A 457 -0.88 9.57 -42.95
CA ASP A 457 -1.26 9.26 -44.35
C ASP A 457 -0.46 8.11 -44.96
N GLY A 458 0.36 7.42 -44.18
CA GLY A 458 1.20 6.30 -44.57
C GLY A 458 2.46 6.68 -45.37
N ARG A 459 2.74 7.97 -45.60
CA ARG A 459 3.99 8.40 -46.26
C ARG A 459 5.20 8.18 -45.34
N PRO A 460 6.34 7.72 -45.89
CA PRO A 460 7.54 7.54 -45.11
C PRO A 460 8.09 8.89 -44.64
N ILE A 461 8.45 8.95 -43.37
CA ILE A 461 9.01 10.14 -42.70
C ILE A 461 10.35 9.75 -42.11
N ARG A 462 11.30 10.66 -42.20
CA ARG A 462 12.57 10.63 -41.46
C ARG A 462 12.50 11.62 -40.31
N SER A 463 12.54 11.09 -39.09
CA SER A 463 12.39 11.87 -37.86
C SER A 463 13.71 12.00 -37.09
N SER A 464 13.83 13.08 -36.38
CA SER A 464 14.90 13.30 -35.39
C SER A 464 14.33 14.01 -34.18
N THR A 465 14.76 13.60 -32.98
CA THR A 465 14.35 14.17 -31.70
C THR A 465 15.57 14.55 -30.90
N LEU A 466 15.72 15.83 -30.58
CA LEU A 466 16.75 16.37 -29.70
C LEU A 466 16.14 16.72 -28.35
N PHE A 467 16.65 16.16 -27.28
CA PHE A 467 16.22 16.49 -25.95
C PHE A 467 16.90 17.78 -25.46
N LEU A 468 16.10 18.69 -24.94
CA LEU A 468 16.56 19.94 -24.33
C LEU A 468 16.62 19.75 -22.83
N HIS A 469 17.81 19.96 -22.26
CA HIS A 469 18.07 19.77 -20.85
C HIS A 469 18.27 21.10 -20.14
N ASP A 470 17.87 21.16 -18.88
CA ASP A 470 18.23 22.29 -18.02
C ASP A 470 19.70 22.23 -17.60
N THR A 471 20.16 23.26 -16.87
CA THR A 471 21.53 23.32 -16.36
C THR A 471 21.93 22.21 -15.41
N HIS A 472 20.98 21.34 -15.04
CA HIS A 472 21.16 20.19 -14.15
C HIS A 472 21.05 18.84 -14.89
N GLY A 473 20.91 18.88 -16.21
CA GLY A 473 20.80 17.67 -17.03
C GLY A 473 19.40 17.02 -17.03
N VAL A 474 18.37 17.72 -16.54
CA VAL A 474 16.99 17.23 -16.59
C VAL A 474 16.37 17.64 -17.93
N ALA A 475 15.76 16.70 -18.66
CA ALA A 475 15.07 16.99 -19.90
C ALA A 475 13.80 17.83 -19.62
N ILE A 476 13.76 19.04 -20.18
CA ILE A 476 12.67 20.01 -20.00
C ILE A 476 11.77 20.10 -21.23
N GLY A 477 12.28 19.71 -22.38
CA GLY A 477 11.59 19.76 -23.65
C GLY A 477 12.29 18.93 -24.71
N CYS A 478 11.75 18.91 -25.92
CA CYS A 478 12.47 18.36 -27.05
C CYS A 478 12.10 19.09 -28.34
N LEU A 479 13.07 19.17 -29.25
CA LEU A 479 12.90 19.65 -30.61
C LEU A 479 12.81 18.44 -31.54
N CYS A 480 11.69 18.30 -32.24
CA CYS A 480 11.46 17.24 -33.22
C CYS A 480 11.49 17.79 -34.64
N ILE A 481 12.16 17.08 -35.54
CA ILE A 481 12.22 17.42 -36.96
C ILE A 481 11.71 16.21 -37.75
N ASN A 482 10.62 16.38 -38.47
CA ASN A 482 10.01 15.37 -39.33
C ASN A 482 10.15 15.81 -40.80
N ARG A 483 10.71 14.95 -41.62
CA ARG A 483 10.90 15.23 -43.03
C ARG A 483 10.35 14.08 -43.89
N LEU A 484 9.60 14.42 -44.97
CA LEU A 484 9.17 13.43 -45.93
C LEU A 484 10.39 12.73 -46.56
N ASP A 485 10.42 11.39 -46.51
CA ASP A 485 11.50 10.59 -47.09
C ASP A 485 11.15 10.28 -48.53
N THR A 486 11.79 10.98 -49.46
CA THR A 486 11.57 10.81 -50.91
C THR A 486 12.46 9.74 -51.54
N ALA A 487 13.34 9.11 -50.75
CA ALA A 487 14.24 8.06 -51.25
C ALA A 487 13.59 6.66 -51.17
N ALA A 488 13.38 6.03 -52.29
CA ALA A 488 12.96 4.63 -52.40
C ALA A 488 14.12 3.70 -51.93
N HIS A 489 14.10 3.24 -50.68
CA HIS A 489 14.99 2.18 -50.19
C HIS A 489 14.24 1.20 -49.30
N THR A 490 14.59 -0.09 -49.44
CA THR A 490 14.08 -1.28 -48.77
C THR A 490 14.15 -1.19 -47.26
N THR A 491 13.09 -1.67 -46.62
CA THR A 491 12.92 -1.82 -45.16
C THR A 491 14.08 -2.57 -44.51
N THR A 492 14.67 -1.95 -43.49
CA THR A 492 15.51 -2.63 -42.51
C THR A 492 14.67 -2.89 -41.26
N ASP A 493 14.53 -4.17 -40.88
CA ASP A 493 13.91 -4.61 -39.63
C ASP A 493 14.62 -4.01 -38.44
N GLY A 494 13.85 -3.48 -37.45
CA GLY A 494 14.36 -3.07 -36.14
C GLY A 494 14.33 -1.58 -35.80
N GLN A 495 13.68 -0.72 -36.61
CA GLN A 495 13.55 0.70 -36.29
C GLN A 495 12.33 0.98 -35.39
N PRO A 496 12.40 1.99 -34.49
CA PRO A 496 11.29 2.34 -33.62
C PRO A 496 10.08 2.81 -34.45
N MET A 497 8.92 2.16 -34.20
CA MET A 497 7.64 2.62 -34.76
C MET A 497 7.10 3.77 -33.90
N GLU A 498 6.71 4.86 -34.55
CA GLU A 498 6.14 6.05 -33.94
C GLU A 498 4.75 6.34 -34.50
N SER A 499 3.80 6.72 -33.64
CA SER A 499 2.44 7.08 -34.02
C SER A 499 2.17 8.55 -33.72
N PHE A 500 1.58 9.25 -34.69
CA PHE A 500 1.26 10.68 -34.62
C PHE A 500 -0.25 10.85 -34.41
N ALA A 501 -0.69 10.78 -33.15
CA ALA A 501 -2.09 10.99 -32.78
C ALA A 501 -2.49 12.47 -32.95
N ALA A 502 -3.72 12.71 -33.38
CA ALA A 502 -4.24 14.07 -33.56
C ALA A 502 -4.62 14.72 -32.22
N ASP A 503 -5.08 13.95 -31.25
CA ASP A 503 -5.50 14.37 -29.93
C ASP A 503 -5.16 13.31 -28.86
N VAL A 504 -5.32 13.68 -27.58
CA VAL A 504 -4.99 12.82 -26.43
C VAL A 504 -5.89 11.58 -26.36
N ASP A 505 -7.17 11.71 -26.69
CA ASP A 505 -8.11 10.59 -26.67
C ASP A 505 -7.75 9.54 -27.73
N SER A 506 -7.29 10.00 -28.89
CA SER A 506 -6.79 9.12 -29.97
C SER A 506 -5.48 8.44 -29.56
N LEU A 507 -4.58 9.15 -28.85
CA LEU A 507 -3.35 8.57 -28.32
C LEU A 507 -3.66 7.50 -27.27
N GLN A 508 -4.57 7.77 -26.33
CA GLN A 508 -4.97 6.81 -25.31
C GLN A 508 -5.57 5.56 -25.92
N ARG A 509 -6.52 5.70 -26.84
CA ARG A 509 -7.14 4.57 -27.56
C ARG A 509 -6.10 3.74 -28.29
N PHE A 510 -5.22 4.38 -29.05
CA PHE A 510 -4.15 3.70 -29.78
C PHE A 510 -3.24 2.88 -28.86
N LEU A 511 -2.80 3.46 -27.73
CA LEU A 511 -1.94 2.77 -26.77
C LEU A 511 -2.64 1.56 -26.14
N VAL A 512 -3.92 1.72 -25.75
CA VAL A 512 -4.71 0.63 -25.17
C VAL A 512 -4.96 -0.49 -26.18
N ASP A 513 -5.38 -0.16 -27.41
CA ASP A 513 -5.65 -1.16 -28.45
C ASP A 513 -4.36 -1.92 -28.84
N ARG A 514 -3.23 -1.23 -28.90
CA ARG A 514 -1.91 -1.86 -29.12
C ARG A 514 -1.53 -2.82 -27.98
N ALA A 515 -1.74 -2.43 -26.73
CA ALA A 515 -1.44 -3.28 -25.59
C ALA A 515 -2.36 -4.51 -25.51
N VAL A 516 -3.67 -4.33 -25.80
CA VAL A 516 -4.64 -5.42 -25.91
C VAL A 516 -4.27 -6.36 -27.05
N GLY A 517 -3.90 -5.81 -28.23
CA GLY A 517 -3.46 -6.58 -29.39
C GLY A 517 -2.21 -7.43 -29.12
N LYS A 518 -1.23 -6.90 -28.35
CA LYS A 518 -0.05 -7.68 -27.93
C LYS A 518 -0.40 -8.85 -27.01
N VAL A 519 -1.38 -8.70 -26.15
CA VAL A 519 -1.86 -9.79 -25.27
C VAL A 519 -2.67 -10.81 -26.07
N GLY A 520 -3.26 -10.41 -27.19
CA GLY A 520 -3.94 -11.30 -28.16
C GLY A 520 -5.28 -11.86 -27.67
N ILE A 521 -5.87 -11.28 -26.62
CA ILE A 521 -7.15 -11.70 -26.05
C ILE A 521 -8.08 -10.48 -25.99
N PRO A 522 -9.32 -10.55 -26.49
CA PRO A 522 -10.31 -9.49 -26.34
C PRO A 522 -10.53 -9.10 -24.88
N ALA A 523 -10.73 -7.81 -24.61
CA ALA A 523 -10.79 -7.27 -23.25
C ALA A 523 -11.89 -7.90 -22.37
N ASP A 524 -13.03 -8.23 -22.95
CA ASP A 524 -14.18 -8.90 -22.33
C ASP A 524 -13.91 -10.37 -21.93
N LEU A 525 -12.94 -11.02 -22.58
CA LEU A 525 -12.52 -12.38 -22.29
C LEU A 525 -11.27 -12.49 -21.42
N MET A 526 -10.70 -11.35 -21.01
CA MET A 526 -9.46 -11.30 -20.24
C MET A 526 -9.64 -11.75 -18.80
N LYS A 527 -8.82 -12.70 -18.36
CA LYS A 527 -8.62 -13.05 -16.94
C LYS A 527 -7.69 -12.05 -16.26
N LYS A 528 -7.59 -12.10 -14.90
CA LYS A 528 -6.72 -11.23 -14.08
C LYS A 528 -5.30 -11.11 -14.66
N THR A 529 -4.67 -12.22 -14.99
CA THR A 529 -3.29 -12.28 -15.52
C THR A 529 -3.14 -11.54 -16.85
N HIS A 530 -4.15 -11.61 -17.73
CA HIS A 530 -4.15 -10.94 -19.04
C HIS A 530 -4.33 -9.42 -18.87
N LYS A 531 -5.23 -8.99 -17.96
CA LYS A 531 -5.44 -7.58 -17.63
C LYS A 531 -4.18 -6.97 -17.01
N ALA A 532 -3.48 -7.70 -16.11
CA ALA A 532 -2.20 -7.28 -15.56
C ALA A 532 -1.09 -7.18 -16.63
N ALA A 533 -1.09 -8.05 -17.63
CA ALA A 533 -0.15 -7.96 -18.76
C ALA A 533 -0.42 -6.71 -19.61
N VAL A 534 -1.68 -6.35 -19.87
CA VAL A 534 -2.04 -5.09 -20.56
C VAL A 534 -1.55 -3.89 -19.75
N VAL A 535 -1.76 -3.87 -18.44
CA VAL A 535 -1.29 -2.78 -17.56
C VAL A 535 0.23 -2.66 -17.62
N ARG A 536 0.97 -3.77 -17.64
CA ARG A 536 2.43 -3.76 -17.77
C ARG A 536 2.92 -3.16 -19.08
N GLU A 537 2.32 -3.54 -20.20
CA GLU A 537 2.63 -2.98 -21.51
C GLU A 537 2.36 -1.47 -21.56
N LEU A 538 1.26 -1.04 -20.97
CA LEU A 538 0.89 0.37 -20.89
C LEU A 538 1.80 1.18 -19.95
N ASP A 539 2.23 0.61 -18.83
CA ASP A 539 3.19 1.28 -17.93
C ASP A 539 4.54 1.50 -18.63
N GLN A 540 5.04 0.49 -19.34
CA GLN A 540 6.27 0.60 -20.12
C GLN A 540 6.17 1.62 -21.27
N ALA A 541 4.97 1.77 -21.84
CA ALA A 541 4.69 2.75 -22.87
C ALA A 541 4.49 4.19 -22.35
N GLY A 542 4.50 4.38 -21.01
CA GLY A 542 4.29 5.70 -20.41
C GLY A 542 2.83 6.16 -20.35
N PHE A 543 1.88 5.28 -20.60
CA PHE A 543 0.45 5.59 -20.66
C PHE A 543 -0.06 6.31 -19.40
N PHE A 544 0.46 5.94 -18.23
CA PHE A 544 0.06 6.53 -16.94
C PHE A 544 0.67 7.91 -16.65
N LEU A 545 1.44 8.49 -17.58
CA LEU A 545 1.82 9.91 -17.57
C LEU A 545 0.71 10.81 -18.15
N ILE A 546 -0.30 10.21 -18.79
CA ILE A 546 -1.44 10.91 -19.35
C ILE A 546 -2.48 11.12 -18.24
N LYS A 547 -3.03 12.33 -18.14
CA LYS A 547 -4.10 12.63 -17.21
C LYS A 547 -5.33 11.74 -17.50
N ASP A 548 -6.01 11.28 -16.43
CA ASP A 548 -7.21 10.41 -16.49
C ASP A 548 -7.00 9.03 -17.15
N ALA A 549 -5.73 8.62 -17.41
CA ALA A 549 -5.38 7.35 -18.02
C ALA A 549 -5.92 6.12 -17.27
N VAL A 550 -5.95 6.18 -15.94
CA VAL A 550 -6.47 5.10 -15.08
C VAL A 550 -7.96 4.91 -15.29
N ASP A 551 -8.72 6.00 -15.43
CA ASP A 551 -10.17 5.95 -15.68
C ASP A 551 -10.48 5.38 -17.03
N HIS A 552 -9.77 5.86 -18.05
CA HIS A 552 -9.91 5.37 -19.42
C HIS A 552 -9.65 3.86 -19.49
N LEU A 553 -8.57 3.39 -18.88
CA LEU A 553 -8.22 1.97 -18.88
C LEU A 553 -9.18 1.13 -18.03
N ALA A 554 -9.63 1.63 -16.89
CA ALA A 554 -10.59 0.96 -16.02
C ALA A 554 -11.90 0.66 -16.77
N GLY A 555 -12.43 1.67 -17.50
CA GLY A 555 -13.59 1.51 -18.34
C GLY A 555 -13.37 0.52 -19.51
N ARG A 556 -12.20 0.54 -20.14
CA ARG A 556 -11.89 -0.33 -21.29
C ARG A 556 -11.71 -1.80 -20.91
N LEU A 557 -11.16 -2.08 -19.71
CA LEU A 557 -10.94 -3.44 -19.21
C LEU A 557 -12.08 -3.94 -18.31
N ASP A 558 -13.15 -3.16 -18.13
CA ASP A 558 -14.25 -3.46 -17.21
C ASP A 558 -13.75 -3.87 -15.83
N VAL A 559 -13.04 -2.96 -15.19
CA VAL A 559 -12.51 -3.10 -13.82
C VAL A 559 -12.57 -1.77 -13.07
N THR A 560 -12.40 -1.82 -11.75
CA THR A 560 -12.34 -0.59 -10.95
C THR A 560 -10.97 0.11 -11.06
N ARG A 561 -10.92 1.43 -10.83
CA ARG A 561 -9.65 2.18 -10.70
C ARG A 561 -8.70 1.52 -9.71
N TYR A 562 -9.22 1.03 -8.59
CA TYR A 562 -8.47 0.32 -7.57
C TYR A 562 -7.78 -0.94 -8.11
N THR A 563 -8.44 -1.67 -9.01
CA THR A 563 -7.87 -2.85 -9.65
C THR A 563 -6.68 -2.49 -10.53
N ILE A 564 -6.77 -1.37 -11.28
CA ILE A 564 -5.64 -0.87 -12.09
C ILE A 564 -4.46 -0.49 -11.20
N TYR A 565 -4.69 0.23 -10.10
CA TYR A 565 -3.63 0.56 -9.15
C TYR A 565 -2.97 -0.68 -8.52
N ASN A 566 -3.75 -1.72 -8.21
CA ASN A 566 -3.19 -2.98 -7.72
C ASN A 566 -2.27 -3.64 -8.75
N TYR A 567 -2.68 -3.67 -10.01
CA TYR A 567 -1.83 -4.21 -11.09
C TYR A 567 -0.56 -3.38 -11.26
N LEU A 568 -0.64 -2.05 -11.20
CA LEU A 568 0.53 -1.19 -11.25
C LEU A 568 1.49 -1.44 -10.08
N ASN A 569 0.96 -1.61 -8.88
CA ASN A 569 1.77 -1.93 -7.69
C ASN A 569 2.43 -3.30 -7.81
N GLU A 570 1.71 -4.33 -8.31
CA GLU A 570 2.26 -5.67 -8.56
C GLU A 570 3.38 -5.65 -9.64
N ILE A 571 3.32 -4.72 -10.58
CA ILE A 571 4.27 -4.61 -11.70
C ILE A 571 5.52 -3.79 -11.32
N ARG A 572 5.35 -2.79 -10.45
CA ARG A 572 6.41 -1.86 -10.02
C ARG A 572 7.11 -2.31 -8.73
N ALA A 573 6.59 -3.37 -8.06
CA ALA A 573 7.24 -4.06 -6.94
C ALA A 573 8.31 -5.02 -7.45
#